data_e841359ce9fa6f5a584de8a0cf89364e
#
_entry.id   e841359ce9fa6f5a584de8a0cf89364e
#
_cell.length_a   1.000
_cell.length_b   1.000
_cell.length_c   1.000
_cell.angle_alpha   90.00
_cell.angle_beta   90.00
_cell.angle_gamma   90.00
#
_symmetry.space_group_name_H-M   'P 1'
#
loop_
_entity.id
_entity.type
_entity.pdbx_description
1 polymer ?
#
loop_
_entity_poly.entity_id
_entity_poly.type
_entity_poly.pdbx_seq_one_letter_code
_entity_poly.pdbx_strand_id
1 'polypeptide(L)'
;MIKSLSSKVFTAPCTVLALPDLSGVIVDCGTGTDTALSAEFFFERYAGDWNALLNALFAADIRKVSHNVKDLMRTLLENGLNAEGFVFDTALAAYLADATSGKYEIGQLFAGYFHTELVKPVHLEPDAFSLLGDVTAAEAAFHSYTSAVDALYGVLAPKLKELDLWDLYATAELPLCRVLAEMELAGCRVDKGALVSFGEMLSEKANALEQNIYSMAGEEFNINSPKQLGEILFGKLGLPHGKKTKTGWSTNADVLEKLRYEAPIVGAVLEYRQYTKLKSTYAEGLLKAMDPDGRIRTRFQMTVTATGRLSSTEPNLQNIPTRTDLGSEIRRMFIPAEGCVLVDADYSQIELRLLAHISGDEAMQAAFTSGTDIHTATAAQVFHVDPADVTHEMRRRAKAVNFGIVYGISAFSLSQDIGVTVAEAKAYMEAYFATFPGVRKYMDDVVAKAREQGYVETLFHRRRDLPEIKSSNFNMRSFGERVALNMPIQGTAA
;
A
#
# COMPACT_ATOMS: atom_id res chain seq x y z
N MET A 1 30.21 -26.62 14.39
CA MET A 1 29.78 -25.22 14.38
C MET A 1 28.26 -25.11 14.61
N ILE A 2 27.36 -25.74 13.83
CA ILE A 2 25.89 -25.68 14.03
C ILE A 2 25.48 -26.20 15.41
N LYS A 3 26.06 -27.32 15.91
CA LYS A 3 25.82 -27.80 17.28
C LYS A 3 26.34 -26.84 18.36
N SER A 4 27.27 -25.93 18.03
CA SER A 4 27.74 -24.88 18.95
C SER A 4 26.87 -23.62 18.88
N LEU A 5 26.15 -23.37 17.78
CA LEU A 5 25.14 -22.31 17.68
C LEU A 5 23.88 -22.68 18.47
N SER A 6 23.41 -23.93 18.36
CA SER A 6 22.23 -24.41 19.09
C SER A 6 22.48 -24.70 20.59
N SER A 7 23.75 -24.92 21.00
CA SER A 7 24.10 -25.21 22.40
C SER A 7 24.55 -24.01 23.21
N LYS A 8 24.83 -22.86 22.58
CA LYS A 8 25.15 -21.61 23.28
C LYS A 8 23.88 -20.77 23.38
N VAL A 9 23.44 -20.51 24.59
CA VAL A 9 22.42 -19.48 24.86
C VAL A 9 23.03 -18.12 24.55
N PHE A 10 22.85 -17.62 23.33
CA PHE A 10 23.24 -16.25 22.99
C PHE A 10 22.28 -15.31 23.72
N THR A 11 22.82 -14.43 24.56
CA THR A 11 22.04 -13.39 25.26
C THR A 11 21.55 -12.30 24.30
N ALA A 12 22.29 -12.08 23.20
CA ALA A 12 21.92 -11.18 22.11
C ALA A 12 21.46 -11.97 20.85
N PRO A 13 20.59 -11.40 20.02
CA PRO A 13 20.25 -12.03 18.75
C PRO A 13 21.43 -12.02 17.80
N CYS A 14 21.46 -12.99 16.86
CA CYS A 14 22.46 -13.02 15.77
C CYS A 14 21.96 -12.16 14.59
N THR A 15 22.83 -11.40 13.96
CA THR A 15 22.54 -10.76 12.69
C THR A 15 22.71 -11.77 11.56
N VAL A 16 21.69 -11.92 10.73
CA VAL A 16 21.68 -12.87 9.61
C VAL A 16 21.27 -12.15 8.34
N LEU A 17 22.07 -12.25 7.32
CA LEU A 17 21.73 -11.82 5.97
C LEU A 17 21.87 -13.00 5.02
N ALA A 18 20.88 -13.24 4.17
CA ALA A 18 20.91 -14.29 3.16
C ALA A 18 20.78 -13.67 1.75
N LEU A 19 21.40 -14.32 0.76
CA LEU A 19 21.18 -13.99 -0.64
C LEU A 19 19.74 -14.34 -1.06
N PRO A 20 19.16 -13.62 -2.03
CA PRO A 20 17.76 -13.80 -2.42
C PRO A 20 17.41 -15.23 -2.88
N ASP A 21 18.37 -15.98 -3.42
CA ASP A 21 18.23 -17.36 -3.87
C ASP A 21 18.69 -18.40 -2.82
N LEU A 22 19.03 -17.94 -1.60
CA LEU A 22 19.57 -18.76 -0.52
C LEU A 22 20.90 -19.46 -0.84
N SER A 23 21.63 -19.05 -1.88
CA SER A 23 22.95 -19.63 -2.22
C SER A 23 24.08 -19.20 -1.28
N GLY A 24 23.85 -18.18 -0.48
CA GLY A 24 24.78 -17.67 0.53
C GLY A 24 24.08 -17.13 1.76
N VAL A 25 24.68 -17.31 2.93
CA VAL A 25 24.22 -16.74 4.20
C VAL A 25 25.41 -16.36 5.08
N ILE A 26 25.35 -15.18 5.68
CA ILE A 26 26.30 -14.71 6.70
C ILE A 26 25.59 -14.56 8.02
N VAL A 27 26.23 -15.00 9.09
CA VAL A 27 25.72 -14.96 10.46
C VAL A 27 26.76 -14.31 11.35
N ASP A 28 26.43 -13.20 11.97
CA ASP A 28 27.24 -12.52 12.98
C ASP A 28 26.53 -12.62 14.34
N CYS A 29 27.19 -13.24 15.31
CA CYS A 29 26.66 -13.41 16.65
C CYS A 29 27.60 -12.75 17.67
N GLY A 30 27.13 -11.69 18.30
CA GLY A 30 27.74 -11.07 19.48
C GLY A 30 28.85 -10.06 19.18
N THR A 31 28.49 -8.81 19.06
CA THR A 31 29.41 -7.68 19.23
C THR A 31 29.47 -7.33 20.71
N GLY A 32 30.60 -7.60 21.36
CA GLY A 32 30.89 -7.03 22.69
C GLY A 32 31.51 -7.90 23.75
N THR A 33 31.79 -9.18 23.51
CA THR A 33 32.57 -10.02 24.42
C THR A 33 33.47 -10.99 23.62
N ASP A 34 34.48 -11.56 24.23
CA ASP A 34 35.54 -12.41 23.65
C ASP A 34 35.11 -13.64 22.82
N THR A 35 33.85 -13.71 22.39
CA THR A 35 33.26 -14.81 21.62
C THR A 35 32.41 -14.31 20.44
N ALA A 36 32.78 -13.22 19.77
CA ALA A 36 32.18 -12.85 18.50
C ALA A 36 32.36 -14.03 17.50
N LEU A 37 31.25 -14.58 17.04
CA LEU A 37 31.22 -15.64 16.04
C LEU A 37 30.67 -15.05 14.74
N SER A 38 31.55 -14.79 13.77
CA SER A 38 31.12 -14.53 12.39
C SER A 38 31.31 -15.81 11.59
N ALA A 39 30.31 -16.20 10.83
CA ALA A 39 30.36 -17.37 9.98
C ALA A 39 29.68 -17.07 8.65
N GLU A 40 30.36 -17.48 7.58
CA GLU A 40 29.86 -17.40 6.21
C GLU A 40 29.64 -18.80 5.65
N PHE A 41 28.56 -18.98 4.94
CA PHE A 41 28.21 -20.22 4.28
C PHE A 41 27.76 -19.91 2.85
N PHE A 42 28.36 -20.61 1.88
CA PHE A 42 27.96 -20.55 0.49
C PHE A 42 27.71 -21.96 -0.03
N PHE A 43 26.61 -22.15 -0.73
CA PHE A 43 26.16 -23.46 -1.21
C PHE A 43 27.27 -24.21 -1.98
N GLU A 44 27.93 -23.52 -2.91
CA GLU A 44 28.97 -24.14 -3.76
C GLU A 44 30.20 -24.66 -2.98
N ARG A 45 30.46 -24.12 -1.79
CA ARG A 45 31.63 -24.45 -0.96
C ARG A 45 31.30 -25.25 0.30
N TYR A 46 30.01 -25.47 0.56
CA TYR A 46 29.56 -26.16 1.76
C TYR A 46 29.56 -27.67 1.58
N ALA A 47 30.40 -28.37 2.34
CA ALA A 47 30.59 -29.82 2.24
C ALA A 47 29.51 -30.67 2.96
N GLY A 48 28.48 -30.03 3.56
CA GLY A 48 27.41 -30.67 4.30
C GLY A 48 26.07 -30.63 3.59
N ASP A 49 25.02 -31.02 4.30
CA ASP A 49 23.63 -30.85 3.84
C ASP A 49 23.22 -29.38 4.00
N TRP A 50 23.06 -28.69 2.88
CA TRP A 50 22.70 -27.29 2.83
C TRP A 50 21.33 -26.98 3.44
N ASN A 51 20.33 -27.81 3.13
CA ASN A 51 18.98 -27.64 3.67
C ASN A 51 18.96 -27.88 5.18
N ALA A 52 19.72 -28.84 5.68
CA ALA A 52 19.85 -29.06 7.13
C ALA A 52 20.53 -27.88 7.83
N LEU A 53 21.52 -27.25 7.19
CA LEU A 53 22.15 -26.02 7.69
C LEU A 53 21.13 -24.90 7.80
N LEU A 54 20.42 -24.61 6.70
CA LEU A 54 19.43 -23.52 6.66
C LEU A 54 18.29 -23.79 7.64
N ASN A 55 17.78 -25.01 7.70
CA ASN A 55 16.72 -25.37 8.68
C ASN A 55 17.17 -25.18 10.13
N ALA A 56 18.41 -25.51 10.45
CA ALA A 56 18.94 -25.28 11.79
C ALA A 56 19.14 -23.77 12.08
N LEU A 57 19.60 -23.01 11.09
CA LEU A 57 19.84 -21.57 11.25
C LEU A 57 18.53 -20.79 11.40
N PHE A 58 17.52 -21.15 10.61
CA PHE A 58 16.21 -20.45 10.60
C PHE A 58 15.15 -21.10 11.52
N ALA A 59 15.57 -21.95 12.45
CA ALA A 59 14.71 -22.49 13.50
C ALA A 59 14.40 -21.43 14.59
N ALA A 60 13.37 -21.72 15.41
CA ALA A 60 12.84 -20.81 16.42
C ALA A 60 13.82 -20.51 17.59
N ASP A 61 14.68 -21.46 17.90
CA ASP A 61 15.63 -21.37 19.02
C ASP A 61 16.80 -20.39 18.77
N ILE A 62 17.04 -20.00 17.53
CA ILE A 62 18.01 -18.97 17.17
C ILE A 62 17.33 -17.63 16.92
N ARG A 63 17.56 -16.66 17.81
CA ARG A 63 17.02 -15.31 17.65
C ARG A 63 17.80 -14.53 16.59
N LYS A 64 17.13 -13.98 15.60
CA LYS A 64 17.75 -13.34 14.43
C LYS A 64 17.29 -11.91 14.22
N VAL A 65 18.24 -11.05 13.87
CA VAL A 65 18.04 -9.72 13.28
C VAL A 65 18.33 -9.83 11.79
N SER A 66 17.51 -9.26 10.96
CA SER A 66 17.73 -9.24 9.51
C SER A 66 17.16 -7.97 8.87
N HIS A 67 17.09 -7.96 7.56
CA HIS A 67 16.53 -6.87 6.76
C HIS A 67 15.56 -7.45 5.73
N ASN A 68 14.39 -6.80 5.54
CA ASN A 68 13.32 -7.31 4.68
C ASN A 68 12.90 -8.75 5.06
N VAL A 69 12.62 -8.95 6.34
CA VAL A 69 12.33 -10.27 6.93
C VAL A 69 11.18 -10.99 6.24
N LYS A 70 10.13 -10.27 5.81
CA LYS A 70 8.99 -10.85 5.11
C LYS A 70 9.43 -11.57 3.82
N ASP A 71 10.27 -10.94 3.02
CA ASP A 71 10.72 -11.50 1.75
C ASP A 71 11.64 -12.70 1.98
N LEU A 72 12.52 -12.62 2.98
CA LEU A 72 13.35 -13.76 3.40
C LEU A 72 12.49 -14.92 3.92
N MET A 73 11.49 -14.68 4.77
CA MET A 73 10.57 -15.71 5.23
C MET A 73 9.84 -16.36 4.05
N ARG A 74 9.38 -15.57 3.08
CA ARG A 74 8.72 -16.12 1.90
C ARG A 74 9.63 -17.05 1.12
N THR A 75 10.88 -16.65 0.85
CA THR A 75 11.85 -17.48 0.12
C THR A 75 12.16 -18.77 0.88
N LEU A 76 12.34 -18.70 2.21
CA LEU A 76 12.56 -19.88 3.03
C LEU A 76 11.38 -20.87 2.96
N LEU A 77 10.16 -20.37 3.12
CA LEU A 77 8.95 -21.16 3.06
C LEU A 77 8.71 -21.78 1.69
N GLU A 78 8.99 -21.06 0.62
CA GLU A 78 8.89 -21.53 -0.77
C GLU A 78 9.81 -22.75 -1.01
N ASN A 79 10.96 -22.78 -0.32
CA ASN A 79 11.91 -23.89 -0.35
C ASN A 79 11.64 -24.97 0.72
N GLY A 80 10.52 -24.90 1.44
CA GLY A 80 10.17 -25.87 2.48
C GLY A 80 11.05 -25.83 3.72
N LEU A 81 11.69 -24.68 3.97
CA LEU A 81 12.60 -24.46 5.08
C LEU A 81 11.92 -23.76 6.27
N ASN A 82 12.50 -23.89 7.45
CA ASN A 82 12.11 -23.11 8.63
C ASN A 82 12.26 -21.60 8.35
N ALA A 83 11.35 -20.79 8.89
CA ALA A 83 11.38 -19.35 8.75
C ALA A 83 10.96 -18.67 10.08
N GLU A 84 11.63 -19.04 11.16
CA GLU A 84 11.26 -18.67 12.52
C GLU A 84 12.41 -17.95 13.23
N GLY A 85 12.16 -17.48 14.46
CA GLY A 85 13.17 -16.87 15.32
C GLY A 85 13.60 -15.45 14.92
N PHE A 86 12.94 -14.79 13.96
CA PHE A 86 13.20 -13.39 13.63
C PHE A 86 12.65 -12.49 14.74
N VAL A 87 13.52 -11.66 15.31
CA VAL A 87 13.18 -10.74 16.40
C VAL A 87 13.31 -9.28 15.99
N PHE A 88 13.92 -9.01 14.84
CA PHE A 88 14.05 -7.65 14.31
C PHE A 88 14.24 -7.61 12.80
N ASP A 89 13.58 -6.64 12.16
CA ASP A 89 13.70 -6.25 10.76
C ASP A 89 14.09 -4.77 10.68
N THR A 90 15.27 -4.48 10.17
CA THR A 90 15.79 -3.11 10.12
C THR A 90 15.06 -2.21 9.12
N ALA A 91 14.52 -2.77 8.02
CA ALA A 91 13.72 -1.98 7.06
C ALA A 91 12.39 -1.55 7.69
N LEU A 92 11.70 -2.49 8.34
CA LEU A 92 10.42 -2.25 8.98
C LEU A 92 10.55 -1.30 10.19
N ALA A 93 11.62 -1.45 10.98
CA ALA A 93 11.93 -0.56 12.09
C ALA A 93 12.22 0.87 11.62
N ALA A 94 12.98 1.02 10.54
CA ALA A 94 13.26 2.33 9.95
C ALA A 94 11.99 2.99 9.38
N TYR A 95 11.12 2.21 8.72
CA TYR A 95 9.82 2.68 8.26
C TYR A 95 8.94 3.20 9.41
N LEU A 96 8.85 2.48 10.52
CA LEU A 96 8.11 2.95 11.67
C LEU A 96 8.69 4.24 12.28
N ALA A 97 10.03 4.36 12.29
CA ALA A 97 10.70 5.55 12.80
C ALA A 97 10.48 6.78 11.89
N ASP A 98 10.35 6.60 10.57
CA ASP A 98 10.01 7.63 9.58
C ASP A 98 9.29 7.02 8.38
N ALA A 99 7.97 6.97 8.42
CA ALA A 99 7.12 6.40 7.38
C ALA A 99 7.08 7.22 6.07
N THR A 100 7.73 8.39 6.04
CA THR A 100 7.72 9.31 4.88
C THR A 100 9.04 9.33 4.12
N SER A 101 10.09 8.74 4.66
CA SER A 101 11.43 8.71 4.06
C SER A 101 11.45 8.02 2.69
N GLY A 102 10.78 6.89 2.53
CA GLY A 102 10.81 6.06 1.31
C GLY A 102 12.20 5.48 1.01
N LYS A 103 13.14 5.50 1.96
CA LYS A 103 14.54 5.08 1.81
C LYS A 103 14.89 4.05 2.87
N TYR A 104 14.46 2.80 2.63
CA TYR A 104 14.61 1.73 3.63
C TYR A 104 15.61 0.65 3.23
N GLU A 105 16.30 0.80 2.10
CA GLU A 105 17.40 -0.08 1.69
C GLU A 105 18.61 0.05 2.64
N ILE A 106 19.32 -1.06 2.90
CA ILE A 106 20.44 -1.11 3.85
C ILE A 106 21.44 0.01 3.63
N GLY A 107 21.91 0.19 2.37
CA GLY A 107 22.90 1.21 2.04
C GLY A 107 22.40 2.64 2.27
N GLN A 108 21.13 2.92 1.97
CA GLN A 108 20.52 4.23 2.19
C GLN A 108 20.32 4.52 3.69
N LEU A 109 19.87 3.52 4.45
CA LEU A 109 19.74 3.62 5.91
C LEU A 109 21.08 3.84 6.57
N PHE A 110 22.08 3.04 6.20
CA PHE A 110 23.42 3.15 6.78
C PHE A 110 24.03 4.54 6.51
N ALA A 111 23.94 5.02 5.26
CA ALA A 111 24.39 6.36 4.92
C ALA A 111 23.65 7.45 5.69
N GLY A 112 22.33 7.29 5.90
CA GLY A 112 21.51 8.24 6.67
C GLY A 112 21.89 8.32 8.15
N TYR A 113 22.12 7.18 8.80
CA TYR A 113 22.43 7.13 10.24
C TYR A 113 23.91 7.34 10.57
N PHE A 114 24.82 6.87 9.72
CA PHE A 114 26.26 6.85 9.99
C PHE A 114 27.08 7.82 9.12
N HIS A 115 26.42 8.53 8.17
CA HIS A 115 27.08 9.46 7.25
C HIS A 115 28.24 8.85 6.46
N THR A 116 28.15 7.56 6.19
CA THR A 116 29.17 6.77 5.49
C THR A 116 28.47 5.93 4.42
N GLU A 117 28.94 5.98 3.19
CA GLU A 117 28.42 5.12 2.12
C GLU A 117 29.03 3.71 2.25
N LEU A 118 28.18 2.69 2.16
CA LEU A 118 28.63 1.33 1.93
C LEU A 118 29.13 1.22 0.50
N VAL A 119 30.20 0.45 0.30
CA VAL A 119 30.63 0.04 -1.04
C VAL A 119 29.42 -0.63 -1.69
N LYS A 120 28.92 -0.05 -2.79
CA LYS A 120 27.78 -0.61 -3.51
C LYS A 120 28.11 -2.06 -3.83
N PRO A 121 27.28 -3.03 -3.43
CA PRO A 121 27.47 -4.37 -3.92
C PRO A 121 27.40 -4.29 -5.43
N VAL A 122 28.44 -4.78 -6.10
CA VAL A 122 28.32 -5.17 -7.49
C VAL A 122 27.39 -6.38 -7.43
N HIS A 123 26.08 -6.07 -7.37
CA HIS A 123 24.96 -6.98 -7.28
C HIS A 123 25.10 -8.09 -6.21
N LEU A 124 24.26 -8.04 -5.16
CA LEU A 124 23.85 -9.22 -4.40
C LEU A 124 22.92 -10.10 -5.26
N GLU A 125 23.09 -10.06 -6.58
CA GLU A 125 22.37 -10.91 -7.52
C GLU A 125 23.12 -12.24 -7.66
N PRO A 126 22.42 -13.36 -7.90
CA PRO A 126 23.02 -14.69 -8.03
C PRO A 126 24.22 -14.72 -8.97
N ASP A 127 24.18 -13.93 -10.04
CA ASP A 127 25.25 -13.85 -11.04
C ASP A 127 26.56 -13.21 -10.52
N ALA A 128 26.50 -12.42 -9.45
CA ALA A 128 27.71 -11.81 -8.87
C ALA A 128 28.65 -12.84 -8.21
N PHE A 129 28.10 -13.99 -7.81
CA PHE A 129 28.82 -15.13 -7.22
C PHE A 129 29.12 -16.23 -8.24
N SER A 130 28.87 -16.00 -9.53
CA SER A 130 29.19 -16.94 -10.60
C SER A 130 30.71 -17.01 -10.83
N LEU A 131 31.20 -18.12 -11.41
CA LEU A 131 32.61 -18.36 -11.75
C LEU A 131 33.26 -17.26 -12.64
N LEU A 132 32.49 -16.34 -13.20
CA LEU A 132 32.94 -15.22 -14.04
C LEU A 132 32.92 -13.86 -13.33
N GLY A 133 32.39 -13.79 -12.09
CA GLY A 133 32.33 -12.56 -11.28
C GLY A 133 33.55 -12.41 -10.34
N ASP A 134 33.76 -11.21 -9.80
CA ASP A 134 34.70 -10.99 -8.72
C ASP A 134 34.07 -11.43 -7.38
N VAL A 135 34.14 -12.73 -7.11
CA VAL A 135 33.61 -13.39 -5.91
C VAL A 135 34.09 -12.71 -4.63
N THR A 136 35.38 -12.28 -4.60
CA THR A 136 35.96 -11.65 -3.41
C THR A 136 35.32 -10.29 -3.12
N ALA A 137 35.03 -9.49 -4.15
CA ALA A 137 34.36 -8.20 -3.99
C ALA A 137 32.90 -8.36 -3.56
N ALA A 138 32.18 -9.35 -4.13
CA ALA A 138 30.81 -9.67 -3.76
C ALA A 138 30.70 -10.15 -2.30
N GLU A 139 31.62 -11.02 -1.86
CA GLU A 139 31.67 -11.49 -0.47
C GLU A 139 31.99 -10.33 0.50
N ALA A 140 32.96 -9.49 0.19
CA ALA A 140 33.29 -8.32 1.00
C ALA A 140 32.12 -7.34 1.12
N ALA A 141 31.35 -7.14 0.03
CA ALA A 141 30.14 -6.36 0.05
C ALA A 141 29.07 -7.01 0.92
N PHE A 142 28.87 -8.32 0.83
CA PHE A 142 27.92 -9.07 1.62
C PHE A 142 28.23 -8.99 3.12
N HIS A 143 29.51 -9.13 3.51
CA HIS A 143 29.96 -8.89 4.89
C HIS A 143 29.69 -7.46 5.35
N SER A 144 30.00 -6.45 4.52
CA SER A 144 29.75 -5.04 4.85
C SER A 144 28.26 -4.78 5.10
N TYR A 145 27.38 -5.40 4.31
CA TYR A 145 25.93 -5.28 4.48
C TYR A 145 25.43 -5.99 5.74
N THR A 146 25.97 -7.16 6.08
CA THR A 146 25.63 -7.86 7.32
C THR A 146 26.02 -7.03 8.54
N SER A 147 27.25 -6.49 8.55
CA SER A 147 27.72 -5.58 9.61
C SER A 147 26.90 -4.29 9.69
N ALA A 148 26.41 -3.77 8.55
CA ALA A 148 25.54 -2.61 8.53
C ALA A 148 24.16 -2.91 9.14
N VAL A 149 23.60 -4.10 8.92
CA VAL A 149 22.35 -4.54 9.55
C VAL A 149 22.51 -4.60 11.08
N ASP A 150 23.64 -5.12 11.57
CA ASP A 150 23.94 -5.14 13.01
C ASP A 150 24.04 -3.73 13.61
N ALA A 151 24.78 -2.84 12.94
CA ALA A 151 24.89 -1.44 13.35
C ALA A 151 23.53 -0.72 13.34
N LEU A 152 22.70 -0.95 12.32
CA LEU A 152 21.34 -0.41 12.21
C LEU A 152 20.42 -0.94 13.33
N TYR A 153 20.54 -2.22 13.69
CA TYR A 153 19.82 -2.76 14.84
C TYR A 153 20.18 -2.00 16.13
N GLY A 154 21.49 -1.72 16.33
CA GLY A 154 21.98 -0.98 17.49
C GLY A 154 21.41 0.42 17.64
N VAL A 155 21.02 1.08 16.56
CA VAL A 155 20.42 2.44 16.59
C VAL A 155 18.90 2.43 16.49
N LEU A 156 18.32 1.53 15.69
CA LEU A 156 16.87 1.50 15.45
C LEU A 156 16.07 0.90 16.62
N ALA A 157 16.59 -0.12 17.29
CA ALA A 157 15.88 -0.73 18.41
C ALA A 157 15.71 0.23 19.63
N PRO A 158 16.74 1.00 20.06
CA PRO A 158 16.53 2.09 21.02
C PRO A 158 15.61 3.18 20.50
N LYS A 159 15.72 3.54 19.22
CA LYS A 159 14.89 4.59 18.60
C LYS A 159 13.40 4.25 18.63
N LEU A 160 13.01 3.02 18.34
CA LEU A 160 11.62 2.58 18.45
C LEU A 160 11.09 2.70 19.88
N LYS A 161 11.92 2.42 20.89
CA LYS A 161 11.56 2.58 22.31
C LYS A 161 11.41 4.05 22.69
N GLU A 162 12.34 4.91 22.24
CA GLU A 162 12.29 6.36 22.45
C GLU A 162 11.01 6.98 21.88
N LEU A 163 10.55 6.48 20.71
CA LEU A 163 9.35 6.95 20.04
C LEU A 163 8.06 6.27 20.48
N ASP A 164 8.11 5.38 21.47
CA ASP A 164 6.97 4.57 21.96
C ASP A 164 6.32 3.69 20.85
N LEU A 165 7.14 3.21 19.92
CA LEU A 165 6.75 2.38 18.77
C LEU A 165 7.06 0.90 18.97
N TRP A 166 7.74 0.53 20.06
CA TRP A 166 8.23 -0.83 20.25
C TRP A 166 7.09 -1.86 20.35
N ASP A 167 6.02 -1.54 21.05
CA ASP A 167 4.90 -2.47 21.23
C ASP A 167 4.17 -2.70 19.90
N LEU A 168 3.91 -1.65 19.13
CA LEU A 168 3.36 -1.78 17.77
C LEU A 168 4.27 -2.64 16.90
N TYR A 169 5.57 -2.38 16.93
CA TYR A 169 6.55 -3.13 16.16
C TYR A 169 6.56 -4.62 16.53
N ALA A 170 6.65 -4.93 17.82
CA ALA A 170 6.86 -6.29 18.30
C ALA A 170 5.57 -7.15 18.28
N THR A 171 4.39 -6.53 18.46
CA THR A 171 3.11 -7.24 18.57
C THR A 171 2.30 -7.28 17.29
N ALA A 172 2.51 -6.34 16.38
CA ALA A 172 1.77 -6.25 15.11
C ALA A 172 2.67 -6.34 13.88
N GLU A 173 3.59 -5.42 13.70
CA GLU A 173 4.33 -5.27 12.44
C GLU A 173 5.25 -6.45 12.14
N LEU A 174 6.09 -6.85 13.08
CA LEU A 174 7.02 -7.95 12.85
C LEU A 174 6.30 -9.31 12.70
N PRO A 175 5.30 -9.67 13.54
CA PRO A 175 4.52 -10.89 13.33
C PRO A 175 3.76 -10.92 12.00
N LEU A 176 3.31 -9.77 11.50
CA LEU A 176 2.62 -9.66 10.21
C LEU A 176 3.51 -10.12 9.03
N CYS A 177 4.84 -10.00 9.13
CA CYS A 177 5.76 -10.49 8.11
C CYS A 177 5.52 -11.96 7.76
N ARG A 178 5.32 -12.82 8.78
CA ARG A 178 5.05 -14.25 8.58
C ARG A 178 3.70 -14.48 7.90
N VAL A 179 2.66 -13.80 8.37
CA VAL A 179 1.32 -13.93 7.80
C VAL A 179 1.31 -13.52 6.33
N LEU A 180 1.94 -12.40 5.99
CA LEU A 180 1.99 -11.93 4.60
C LEU A 180 2.84 -12.84 3.71
N ALA A 181 3.96 -13.37 4.21
CA ALA A 181 4.77 -14.34 3.48
C ALA A 181 3.94 -15.60 3.11
N GLU A 182 3.17 -16.12 4.05
CA GLU A 182 2.27 -17.28 3.81
C GLU A 182 1.12 -16.93 2.86
N MET A 183 0.52 -15.73 2.97
CA MET A 183 -0.51 -15.26 2.05
C MET A 183 0.02 -15.11 0.62
N GLU A 184 1.22 -14.57 0.44
CA GLU A 184 1.89 -14.46 -0.85
C GLU A 184 2.15 -15.83 -1.47
N LEU A 185 2.57 -16.82 -0.68
CA LEU A 185 2.77 -18.19 -1.15
C LEU A 185 1.46 -18.92 -1.49
N ALA A 186 0.43 -18.70 -0.68
CA ALA A 186 -0.89 -19.28 -0.94
C ALA A 186 -1.47 -18.76 -2.26
N GLY A 187 -1.40 -17.47 -2.51
CA GLY A 187 -1.97 -16.83 -3.69
C GLY A 187 -3.47 -17.09 -3.86
N CYS A 188 -4.05 -16.54 -4.92
CA CYS A 188 -5.46 -16.68 -5.26
C CYS A 188 -5.62 -17.45 -6.58
N ARG A 189 -6.45 -18.48 -6.59
CA ARG A 189 -6.78 -19.22 -7.82
C ARG A 189 -7.67 -18.40 -8.73
N VAL A 190 -7.39 -18.42 -10.03
CA VAL A 190 -8.12 -17.67 -11.05
C VAL A 190 -8.53 -18.58 -12.19
N ASP A 191 -9.75 -18.37 -12.71
CA ASP A 191 -10.25 -19.07 -13.88
C ASP A 191 -9.58 -18.52 -15.15
N LYS A 192 -8.59 -19.27 -15.66
CA LYS A 192 -7.86 -18.92 -16.87
C LYS A 192 -8.76 -18.81 -18.10
N GLY A 193 -9.74 -19.72 -18.23
CA GLY A 193 -10.65 -19.73 -19.38
C GLY A 193 -11.52 -18.48 -19.39
N ALA A 194 -12.08 -18.13 -18.23
CA ALA A 194 -12.86 -16.90 -18.07
C ALA A 194 -12.04 -15.65 -18.38
N LEU A 195 -10.78 -15.56 -17.92
CA LEU A 195 -9.89 -14.43 -18.24
C LEU A 195 -9.61 -14.29 -19.74
N VAL A 196 -9.35 -15.40 -20.43
CA VAL A 196 -9.12 -15.41 -21.89
C VAL A 196 -10.36 -14.90 -22.61
N SER A 197 -11.53 -15.48 -22.35
CA SER A 197 -12.80 -15.09 -22.97
C SER A 197 -13.16 -13.63 -22.69
N PHE A 198 -12.86 -13.14 -21.49
CA PHE A 198 -13.05 -11.73 -21.14
C PHE A 198 -12.11 -10.82 -21.93
N GLY A 199 -10.85 -11.19 -22.10
CA GLY A 199 -9.89 -10.46 -22.92
C GLY A 199 -10.29 -10.38 -24.40
N GLU A 200 -10.83 -11.48 -24.95
CA GLU A 200 -11.37 -11.53 -26.33
C GLU A 200 -12.58 -10.59 -26.48
N MET A 201 -13.55 -10.66 -25.58
CA MET A 201 -14.72 -9.79 -25.56
C MET A 201 -14.33 -8.30 -25.47
N LEU A 202 -13.37 -7.95 -24.61
CA LEU A 202 -12.86 -6.58 -24.50
C LEU A 202 -12.17 -6.13 -25.79
N SER A 203 -11.45 -7.04 -26.47
CA SER A 203 -10.80 -6.76 -27.75
C SER A 203 -11.81 -6.46 -28.85
N GLU A 204 -12.86 -7.26 -28.97
CA GLU A 204 -13.94 -7.04 -29.94
C GLU A 204 -14.62 -5.68 -29.73
N LYS A 205 -14.97 -5.35 -28.49
CA LYS A 205 -15.58 -4.05 -28.15
C LYS A 205 -14.63 -2.88 -28.41
N ALA A 206 -13.35 -3.00 -28.06
CA ALA A 206 -12.36 -1.96 -28.30
C ALA A 206 -12.16 -1.72 -29.80
N ASN A 207 -12.03 -2.79 -30.61
CA ASN A 207 -11.88 -2.68 -32.05
C ASN A 207 -13.11 -2.02 -32.72
N ALA A 208 -14.32 -2.38 -32.29
CA ALA A 208 -15.55 -1.74 -32.79
C ALA A 208 -15.59 -0.23 -32.49
N LEU A 209 -15.18 0.16 -31.25
CA LEU A 209 -15.08 1.57 -30.86
C LEU A 209 -13.99 2.31 -31.62
N GLU A 210 -12.85 1.67 -31.86
CA GLU A 210 -11.75 2.25 -32.63
C GLU A 210 -12.19 2.64 -34.04
N GLN A 211 -12.89 1.74 -34.76
CA GLN A 211 -13.44 2.03 -36.07
C GLN A 211 -14.47 3.16 -36.05
N ASN A 212 -15.31 3.18 -35.05
CA ASN A 212 -16.30 4.25 -34.84
C ASN A 212 -15.62 5.61 -34.58
N ILE A 213 -14.59 5.63 -33.72
CA ILE A 213 -13.78 6.84 -33.42
C ILE A 213 -13.11 7.35 -34.68
N TYR A 214 -12.50 6.49 -35.51
CA TYR A 214 -11.87 6.89 -36.77
C TYR A 214 -12.88 7.45 -37.76
N SER A 215 -14.07 6.83 -37.84
CA SER A 215 -15.15 7.35 -38.69
C SER A 215 -15.61 8.75 -38.24
N MET A 216 -15.75 9.00 -36.93
CA MET A 216 -16.11 10.31 -36.41
C MET A 216 -14.99 11.35 -36.54
N ALA A 217 -13.72 10.91 -36.46
CA ALA A 217 -12.56 11.77 -36.62
C ALA A 217 -12.28 12.09 -38.10
N GLY A 218 -12.75 11.22 -39.03
CA GLY A 218 -12.46 11.29 -40.45
C GLY A 218 -11.02 10.90 -40.83
N GLU A 219 -10.29 10.26 -39.92
CA GLU A 219 -8.94 9.74 -40.15
C GLU A 219 -8.54 8.75 -39.05
N GLU A 220 -7.58 7.89 -39.36
CA GLU A 220 -6.96 7.00 -38.37
C GLU A 220 -5.86 7.73 -37.60
N PHE A 221 -5.79 7.48 -36.29
CA PHE A 221 -4.78 8.05 -35.41
C PHE A 221 -4.61 7.18 -34.17
N ASN A 222 -3.52 7.37 -33.42
CA ASN A 222 -3.34 6.65 -32.15
C ASN A 222 -4.19 7.27 -31.04
N ILE A 223 -5.34 6.63 -30.71
CA ILE A 223 -6.29 7.07 -29.68
C ILE A 223 -5.63 7.09 -28.28
N ASN A 224 -4.63 6.24 -28.05
CA ASN A 224 -3.90 6.19 -26.78
C ASN A 224 -2.79 7.27 -26.70
N SER A 225 -2.50 7.99 -27.78
CA SER A 225 -1.59 9.12 -27.75
C SER A 225 -2.31 10.41 -27.31
N PRO A 226 -2.03 10.96 -26.11
CA PRO A 226 -2.67 12.20 -25.66
C PRO A 226 -2.48 13.36 -26.62
N LYS A 227 -1.34 13.40 -27.32
CA LYS A 227 -1.02 14.44 -28.29
C LYS A 227 -1.93 14.34 -29.52
N GLN A 228 -1.98 13.17 -30.18
CA GLN A 228 -2.80 12.97 -31.39
C GLN A 228 -4.29 13.13 -31.06
N LEU A 229 -4.76 12.54 -29.96
CA LEU A 229 -6.15 12.69 -29.54
C LEU A 229 -6.49 14.17 -29.25
N GLY A 230 -5.58 14.91 -28.61
CA GLY A 230 -5.77 16.34 -28.38
C GLY A 230 -5.86 17.15 -29.68
N GLU A 231 -5.05 16.83 -30.68
CA GLU A 231 -5.10 17.47 -32.01
C GLU A 231 -6.42 17.18 -32.72
N ILE A 232 -6.94 15.96 -32.64
CA ILE A 232 -8.26 15.61 -33.19
C ILE A 232 -9.39 16.33 -32.47
N LEU A 233 -9.48 16.18 -31.15
CA LEU A 233 -10.63 16.71 -30.38
C LEU A 233 -10.65 18.24 -30.35
N PHE A 234 -9.53 18.86 -30.08
CA PHE A 234 -9.45 20.30 -29.83
C PHE A 234 -8.96 21.12 -31.03
N GLY A 235 -8.11 20.52 -31.89
CA GLY A 235 -7.63 21.17 -33.12
C GLY A 235 -8.58 21.00 -34.29
N LYS A 236 -8.92 19.76 -34.64
CA LYS A 236 -9.74 19.46 -35.84
C LYS A 236 -11.24 19.61 -35.57
N LEU A 237 -11.75 19.04 -34.46
CA LEU A 237 -13.17 19.05 -34.14
C LEU A 237 -13.60 20.32 -33.35
N GLY A 238 -12.65 21.13 -32.90
CA GLY A 238 -12.90 22.44 -32.26
C GLY A 238 -13.64 22.36 -30.92
N LEU A 239 -13.52 21.25 -30.20
CA LEU A 239 -14.18 21.11 -28.89
C LEU A 239 -13.58 22.06 -27.86
N PRO A 240 -14.35 22.49 -26.84
CA PRO A 240 -13.81 23.32 -25.77
C PRO A 240 -12.63 22.64 -25.09
N HIS A 241 -11.53 23.34 -24.93
CA HIS A 241 -10.32 22.77 -24.33
C HIS A 241 -10.00 23.38 -22.98
N GLY A 242 -9.44 22.57 -22.09
CA GLY A 242 -8.87 23.01 -20.81
C GLY A 242 -7.45 23.57 -20.96
N LYS A 243 -6.69 23.58 -19.88
CA LYS A 243 -5.30 24.07 -19.89
C LYS A 243 -4.41 23.30 -20.88
N LYS A 244 -3.63 24.04 -21.65
CA LYS A 244 -2.56 23.49 -22.49
C LYS A 244 -1.42 23.04 -21.56
N THR A 245 -0.97 21.82 -21.68
CA THR A 245 0.21 21.28 -20.99
C THR A 245 1.47 21.55 -21.81
N LYS A 246 2.66 21.23 -21.26
CA LYS A 246 3.93 21.34 -22.00
C LYS A 246 3.95 20.48 -23.28
N THR A 247 3.16 19.41 -23.34
CA THR A 247 3.12 18.42 -24.44
C THR A 247 1.87 18.52 -25.29
N GLY A 248 0.98 19.49 -25.07
CA GLY A 248 -0.27 19.67 -25.82
C GLY A 248 -1.48 19.87 -24.90
N TRP A 249 -2.70 19.63 -25.40
CA TRP A 249 -3.91 19.68 -24.59
C TRP A 249 -4.05 18.48 -23.69
N SER A 250 -4.55 18.69 -22.48
CA SER A 250 -4.86 17.58 -21.56
C SER A 250 -6.06 16.79 -22.07
N THR A 251 -5.89 15.48 -22.21
CA THR A 251 -6.95 14.51 -22.54
C THR A 251 -7.16 13.51 -21.42
N ASN A 252 -6.93 13.94 -20.15
CA ASN A 252 -7.20 13.09 -18.99
C ASN A 252 -8.72 12.86 -18.83
N ALA A 253 -9.09 11.84 -18.03
CA ALA A 253 -10.47 11.44 -17.83
C ALA A 253 -11.34 12.63 -17.35
N ASP A 254 -10.86 13.43 -16.39
CA ASP A 254 -11.62 14.55 -15.82
C ASP A 254 -11.97 15.63 -16.85
N VAL A 255 -11.07 15.85 -17.82
CA VAL A 255 -11.31 16.80 -18.92
C VAL A 255 -12.33 16.20 -19.90
N LEU A 256 -12.16 14.94 -20.29
CA LEU A 256 -13.03 14.28 -21.25
C LEU A 256 -14.43 14.03 -20.68
N GLU A 257 -14.57 13.67 -19.40
CA GLU A 257 -15.89 13.48 -18.76
C GLU A 257 -16.75 14.75 -18.81
N LYS A 258 -16.16 15.94 -18.69
CA LYS A 258 -16.86 17.21 -18.81
C LYS A 258 -17.42 17.44 -20.22
N LEU A 259 -16.79 16.85 -21.22
CA LEU A 259 -17.15 16.97 -22.64
C LEU A 259 -17.97 15.78 -23.16
N ARG A 260 -18.25 14.81 -22.31
CA ARG A 260 -18.87 13.53 -22.68
C ARG A 260 -20.16 13.68 -23.49
N TYR A 261 -20.96 14.67 -23.16
CA TYR A 261 -22.27 14.92 -23.79
C TYR A 261 -22.20 16.00 -24.88
N GLU A 262 -21.05 16.65 -25.07
CA GLU A 262 -20.90 17.68 -26.11
C GLU A 262 -20.58 17.10 -27.49
N ALA A 263 -19.89 15.94 -27.51
CA ALA A 263 -19.57 15.25 -28.76
C ALA A 263 -19.54 13.73 -28.56
N PRO A 264 -20.22 12.96 -29.44
CA PRO A 264 -20.28 11.48 -29.36
C PRO A 264 -18.90 10.81 -29.34
N ILE A 265 -17.91 11.36 -30.07
CA ILE A 265 -16.54 10.86 -30.10
C ILE A 265 -15.90 10.83 -28.72
N VAL A 266 -16.19 11.78 -27.83
CA VAL A 266 -15.61 11.85 -26.48
C VAL A 266 -16.09 10.68 -25.64
N GLY A 267 -17.39 10.37 -25.71
CA GLY A 267 -17.97 9.19 -25.04
C GLY A 267 -17.34 7.89 -25.54
N ALA A 268 -17.18 7.74 -26.87
CA ALA A 268 -16.52 6.59 -27.47
C ALA A 268 -15.04 6.44 -27.06
N VAL A 269 -14.30 7.55 -26.97
CA VAL A 269 -12.91 7.55 -26.52
C VAL A 269 -12.79 7.14 -25.04
N LEU A 270 -13.68 7.62 -24.17
CA LEU A 270 -13.69 7.23 -22.75
C LEU A 270 -13.95 5.74 -22.60
N GLU A 271 -14.91 5.20 -23.34
CA GLU A 271 -15.25 3.79 -23.33
C GLU A 271 -14.14 2.91 -23.93
N TYR A 272 -13.54 3.32 -25.05
CA TYR A 272 -12.37 2.66 -25.64
C TYR A 272 -11.22 2.56 -24.65
N ARG A 273 -10.88 3.66 -23.97
CA ARG A 273 -9.84 3.69 -22.94
C ARG A 273 -10.16 2.79 -21.75
N GLN A 274 -11.42 2.70 -21.38
CA GLN A 274 -11.85 1.78 -20.32
C GLN A 274 -11.60 0.33 -20.74
N TYR A 275 -12.05 -0.09 -21.93
CA TYR A 275 -11.86 -1.46 -22.40
C TYR A 275 -10.39 -1.82 -22.62
N THR A 276 -9.61 -0.94 -23.23
CA THR A 276 -8.18 -1.18 -23.43
C THR A 276 -7.40 -1.27 -22.12
N LYS A 277 -7.75 -0.44 -21.12
CA LYS A 277 -7.16 -0.51 -19.79
C LYS A 277 -7.54 -1.80 -19.06
N LEU A 278 -8.81 -2.20 -19.09
CA LEU A 278 -9.28 -3.44 -18.46
C LEU A 278 -8.61 -4.65 -19.12
N LYS A 279 -8.48 -4.66 -20.43
CA LYS A 279 -7.81 -5.71 -21.19
C LYS A 279 -6.34 -5.83 -20.78
N SER A 280 -5.57 -4.74 -20.93
CA SER A 280 -4.12 -4.76 -20.71
C SER A 280 -3.75 -5.00 -19.24
N THR A 281 -4.47 -4.36 -18.30
CA THR A 281 -4.11 -4.43 -16.87
C THR A 281 -4.61 -5.71 -16.22
N TYR A 282 -5.85 -6.11 -16.52
CA TYR A 282 -6.47 -7.24 -15.81
C TYR A 282 -6.53 -8.51 -16.65
N ALA A 283 -7.06 -8.51 -17.88
CA ALA A 283 -7.11 -9.74 -18.65
C ALA A 283 -5.70 -10.25 -18.98
N GLU A 284 -4.91 -9.46 -19.71
CA GLU A 284 -3.56 -9.85 -20.12
C GLU A 284 -2.55 -9.82 -18.95
N GLY A 285 -2.66 -8.79 -18.10
CA GLY A 285 -1.75 -8.63 -16.94
C GLY A 285 -1.89 -9.78 -15.94
N LEU A 286 -3.11 -10.21 -15.60
CA LEU A 286 -3.33 -11.33 -14.70
C LEU A 286 -2.94 -12.68 -15.34
N LEU A 287 -3.21 -12.87 -16.66
CA LEU A 287 -2.77 -14.07 -17.38
C LEU A 287 -1.24 -14.20 -17.39
N LYS A 288 -0.53 -13.06 -17.57
CA LYS A 288 0.94 -13.04 -17.53
C LYS A 288 1.50 -13.32 -16.13
N ALA A 289 0.79 -12.86 -15.09
CA ALA A 289 1.20 -13.05 -13.68
C ALA A 289 0.76 -14.39 -13.10
N MET A 290 0.01 -15.20 -13.85
CA MET A 290 -0.50 -16.47 -13.38
C MET A 290 0.60 -17.54 -13.40
N ASP A 291 0.81 -18.16 -12.25
CA ASP A 291 1.72 -19.29 -12.09
C ASP A 291 1.18 -20.58 -12.75
N PRO A 292 2.03 -21.58 -12.97
CA PRO A 292 1.62 -22.87 -13.60
C PRO A 292 0.49 -23.60 -12.87
N ASP A 293 0.34 -23.37 -11.56
CA ASP A 293 -0.74 -23.96 -10.72
C ASP A 293 -2.09 -23.21 -10.83
N GLY A 294 -2.16 -22.17 -11.69
CA GLY A 294 -3.37 -21.38 -11.91
C GLY A 294 -3.65 -20.35 -10.81
N ARG A 295 -2.65 -20.02 -10.00
CA ARG A 295 -2.75 -19.00 -8.95
C ARG A 295 -2.02 -17.72 -9.35
N ILE A 296 -2.49 -16.62 -8.80
CA ILE A 296 -1.83 -15.32 -8.86
C ILE A 296 -1.31 -15.00 -7.46
N ARG A 297 -0.02 -14.69 -7.39
CA ARG A 297 0.70 -14.34 -6.16
C ARG A 297 1.13 -12.90 -6.23
N THR A 298 0.42 -12.04 -5.50
CA THR A 298 0.83 -10.63 -5.33
C THR A 298 1.97 -10.52 -4.33
N ARG A 299 2.63 -9.36 -4.31
CA ARG A 299 3.58 -8.95 -3.27
C ARG A 299 2.93 -7.88 -2.39
N PHE A 300 2.88 -8.10 -1.10
CA PHE A 300 2.39 -7.11 -0.14
C PHE A 300 3.55 -6.23 0.35
N GLN A 301 3.41 -4.93 0.14
CA GLN A 301 4.40 -3.95 0.57
C GLN A 301 3.98 -3.35 1.91
N MET A 302 4.84 -3.48 2.92
CA MET A 302 4.59 -3.02 4.30
C MET A 302 5.11 -1.59 4.53
N THR A 303 5.99 -1.07 3.68
CA THR A 303 6.76 0.16 3.91
C THR A 303 6.45 1.27 2.90
N VAL A 304 5.35 1.18 2.14
CA VAL A 304 5.01 2.13 1.07
C VAL A 304 4.07 3.23 1.54
N THR A 305 3.03 2.89 2.31
CA THR A 305 2.05 3.88 2.75
C THR A 305 2.47 4.51 4.07
N ALA A 306 2.22 5.80 4.25
CA ALA A 306 2.58 6.47 5.50
C ALA A 306 1.56 6.23 6.65
N THR A 307 0.49 5.47 6.40
CA THR A 307 -0.58 5.18 7.37
C THR A 307 -0.52 3.77 7.95
N GLY A 308 0.38 2.89 7.48
CA GLY A 308 0.41 1.48 7.87
C GLY A 308 -0.42 0.56 6.99
N ARG A 309 -1.24 1.10 6.06
CA ARG A 309 -1.95 0.26 5.10
C ARG A 309 -0.96 -0.49 4.21
N LEU A 310 -1.30 -1.74 3.90
CA LEU A 310 -0.55 -2.52 2.90
C LEU A 310 -0.77 -1.97 1.50
N SER A 311 0.23 -2.11 0.66
CA SER A 311 0.12 -1.93 -0.79
C SER A 311 0.36 -3.27 -1.48
N SER A 312 -0.24 -3.48 -2.66
CA SER A 312 -0.12 -4.71 -3.44
C SER A 312 0.55 -4.40 -4.77
N THR A 313 1.54 -5.21 -5.15
CA THR A 313 2.30 -5.06 -6.40
C THR A 313 2.53 -6.44 -7.05
N GLU A 314 2.78 -6.48 -8.33
CA GLU A 314 3.23 -7.66 -9.09
C GLU A 314 2.31 -8.90 -8.98
N PRO A 315 1.00 -8.80 -9.30
CA PRO A 315 0.24 -7.64 -9.77
C PRO A 315 -0.44 -6.87 -8.64
N ASN A 316 -0.85 -5.61 -8.88
CA ASN A 316 -1.65 -4.87 -7.93
C ASN A 316 -3.11 -5.36 -7.94
N LEU A 317 -3.50 -6.15 -6.95
CA LEU A 317 -4.85 -6.70 -6.80
C LEU A 317 -5.82 -5.74 -6.08
N GLN A 318 -5.32 -4.71 -5.41
CA GLN A 318 -6.16 -3.73 -4.68
C GLN A 318 -6.90 -2.77 -5.63
N ASN A 319 -6.45 -2.64 -6.88
CA ASN A 319 -7.02 -1.72 -7.86
C ASN A 319 -8.05 -2.38 -8.80
N ILE A 320 -8.48 -3.62 -8.54
CA ILE A 320 -9.53 -4.28 -9.32
C ILE A 320 -10.83 -3.47 -9.17
N PRO A 321 -11.44 -3.00 -10.27
CA PRO A 321 -12.64 -2.19 -10.20
C PRO A 321 -13.79 -2.93 -9.51
N THR A 322 -14.57 -2.23 -8.69
CA THR A 322 -15.69 -2.81 -7.94
C THR A 322 -17.04 -2.19 -8.27
N ARG A 323 -17.04 -0.99 -8.89
CA ARG A 323 -18.23 -0.18 -9.10
C ARG A 323 -18.87 -0.35 -10.47
N THR A 324 -18.18 -1.00 -11.41
CA THR A 324 -18.67 -1.23 -12.77
C THR A 324 -18.99 -2.70 -12.99
N ASP A 325 -19.94 -3.01 -13.87
CA ASP A 325 -20.30 -4.39 -14.22
C ASP A 325 -19.09 -5.18 -14.71
N LEU A 326 -18.27 -4.58 -15.57
CA LEU A 326 -17.04 -5.18 -16.08
C LEU A 326 -16.01 -5.44 -14.98
N GLY A 327 -15.92 -4.55 -13.98
CA GLY A 327 -15.07 -4.76 -12.81
C GLY A 327 -15.56 -5.94 -11.96
N SER A 328 -16.86 -6.05 -11.78
CA SER A 328 -17.49 -7.17 -11.07
C SER A 328 -17.22 -8.51 -11.75
N GLU A 329 -17.21 -8.55 -13.11
CA GLU A 329 -16.87 -9.75 -13.87
C GLU A 329 -15.42 -10.22 -13.57
N ILE A 330 -14.44 -9.29 -13.50
CA ILE A 330 -13.05 -9.64 -13.15
C ILE A 330 -12.99 -10.31 -11.78
N ARG A 331 -13.73 -9.78 -10.79
CA ARG A 331 -13.74 -10.37 -9.44
C ARG A 331 -14.32 -11.77 -9.40
N ARG A 332 -15.32 -12.10 -10.23
CA ARG A 332 -15.91 -13.43 -10.34
C ARG A 332 -14.95 -14.48 -10.88
N MET A 333 -13.87 -14.07 -11.55
CA MET A 333 -12.85 -14.97 -12.06
C MET A 333 -11.90 -15.47 -10.98
N PHE A 334 -11.88 -14.83 -9.79
CA PHE A 334 -11.20 -15.37 -8.61
C PHE A 334 -12.07 -16.45 -7.99
N ILE A 335 -11.59 -17.67 -8.02
CA ILE A 335 -12.34 -18.86 -7.63
C ILE A 335 -11.67 -19.59 -6.47
N PRO A 336 -12.41 -20.36 -5.65
CA PRO A 336 -11.81 -21.18 -4.62
C PRO A 336 -11.02 -22.33 -5.22
N ALA A 337 -10.08 -22.87 -4.44
CA ALA A 337 -9.48 -24.18 -4.76
C ALA A 337 -10.54 -25.28 -4.67
N GLU A 338 -10.26 -26.44 -5.28
CA GLU A 338 -11.15 -27.59 -5.19
C GLU A 338 -11.37 -28.01 -3.73
N GLY A 339 -12.62 -28.22 -3.36
CA GLY A 339 -13.02 -28.54 -1.99
C GLY A 339 -12.99 -27.37 -1.00
N CYS A 340 -12.71 -26.14 -1.48
CA CYS A 340 -12.67 -24.92 -0.66
C CYS A 340 -13.82 -23.97 -1.02
N VAL A 341 -14.00 -22.94 -0.19
CA VAL A 341 -14.89 -21.81 -0.44
C VAL A 341 -14.10 -20.50 -0.25
N LEU A 342 -14.54 -19.45 -0.92
CA LEU A 342 -14.06 -18.09 -0.63
C LEU A 342 -14.87 -17.54 0.55
N VAL A 343 -14.17 -17.01 1.54
CA VAL A 343 -14.76 -16.28 2.66
C VAL A 343 -14.35 -14.81 2.53
N ASP A 344 -15.35 -13.95 2.45
CA ASP A 344 -15.16 -12.48 2.44
C ASP A 344 -15.57 -11.95 3.82
N ALA A 345 -14.64 -11.28 4.51
CA ALA A 345 -14.89 -10.66 5.80
C ALA A 345 -14.29 -9.24 5.79
N ASP A 346 -15.14 -8.25 6.04
CA ASP A 346 -14.75 -6.83 6.09
C ASP A 346 -15.31 -6.15 7.33
N TYR A 347 -14.56 -5.19 7.85
CA TYR A 347 -15.01 -4.36 8.97
C TYR A 347 -16.07 -3.35 8.50
N SER A 348 -17.26 -3.41 9.08
CA SER A 348 -18.32 -2.45 8.79
C SER A 348 -17.94 -1.06 9.31
N GLN A 349 -17.61 -0.14 8.39
CA GLN A 349 -17.41 1.29 8.67
C GLN A 349 -16.35 1.58 9.76
N ILE A 350 -15.26 0.82 9.79
CA ILE A 350 -14.26 0.88 10.86
C ILE A 350 -13.75 2.30 11.12
N GLU A 351 -13.49 3.10 10.08
CA GLU A 351 -12.98 4.46 10.21
C GLU A 351 -13.97 5.39 10.92
N LEU A 352 -15.28 5.24 10.66
CA LEU A 352 -16.30 6.02 11.36
C LEU A 352 -16.50 5.56 12.81
N ARG A 353 -16.34 4.27 13.08
CA ARG A 353 -16.34 3.74 14.45
C ARG A 353 -15.16 4.25 15.27
N LEU A 354 -13.99 4.30 14.63
CA LEU A 354 -12.79 4.90 15.22
C LEU A 354 -12.96 6.41 15.45
N LEU A 355 -13.55 7.13 14.49
CA LEU A 355 -13.87 8.53 14.67
C LEU A 355 -14.80 8.75 15.86
N ALA A 356 -15.87 7.95 16.01
CA ALA A 356 -16.80 8.02 17.15
C ALA A 356 -16.07 7.76 18.48
N HIS A 357 -15.16 6.79 18.50
CA HIS A 357 -14.38 6.44 19.69
C HIS A 357 -13.38 7.54 20.05
N ILE A 358 -12.55 7.98 19.10
CA ILE A 358 -11.46 8.95 19.32
C ILE A 358 -12.02 10.35 19.65
N SER A 359 -13.11 10.77 18.98
CA SER A 359 -13.75 12.06 19.22
C SER A 359 -14.56 12.10 20.52
N GLY A 360 -14.93 10.93 21.06
CA GLY A 360 -15.83 10.83 22.21
C GLY A 360 -17.24 11.37 21.95
N ASP A 361 -17.67 11.47 20.67
CA ASP A 361 -18.97 12.02 20.30
C ASP A 361 -20.08 11.06 20.70
N GLU A 362 -20.88 11.47 21.69
CA GLU A 362 -21.95 10.63 22.28
C GLU A 362 -23.02 10.27 21.27
N ALA A 363 -23.42 11.19 20.40
CA ALA A 363 -24.45 10.97 19.39
C ALA A 363 -23.98 9.94 18.35
N MET A 364 -22.73 10.04 17.90
CA MET A 364 -22.14 9.08 16.95
C MET A 364 -21.95 7.70 17.60
N GLN A 365 -21.49 7.63 18.85
CA GLN A 365 -21.37 6.38 19.61
C GLN A 365 -22.75 5.71 19.80
N ALA A 366 -23.77 6.49 20.16
CA ALA A 366 -25.14 5.99 20.32
C ALA A 366 -25.69 5.42 19.01
N ALA A 367 -25.43 6.06 17.88
CA ALA A 367 -25.85 5.55 16.57
C ALA A 367 -25.23 4.16 16.26
N PHE A 368 -23.95 3.95 16.58
CA PHE A 368 -23.30 2.65 16.40
C PHE A 368 -23.76 1.58 17.40
N THR A 369 -24.02 1.95 18.65
CA THR A 369 -24.44 0.99 19.68
C THR A 369 -25.90 0.56 19.50
N SER A 370 -26.76 1.42 18.96
CA SER A 370 -28.15 1.08 18.62
C SER A 370 -28.31 0.19 17.38
N GLY A 371 -27.22 -0.08 16.65
CA GLY A 371 -27.26 -0.84 15.39
C GLY A 371 -27.87 -0.07 14.21
N THR A 372 -28.09 1.23 14.36
CA THR A 372 -28.61 2.08 13.30
C THR A 372 -27.55 2.28 12.21
N ASP A 373 -27.96 2.27 10.95
CA ASP A 373 -27.05 2.63 9.84
C ASP A 373 -26.64 4.09 9.97
N ILE A 374 -25.35 4.32 10.24
CA ILE A 374 -24.81 5.67 10.50
C ILE A 374 -25.08 6.64 9.34
N HIS A 375 -25.13 6.17 8.09
CA HIS A 375 -25.39 7.04 6.95
C HIS A 375 -26.85 7.45 6.90
N THR A 376 -27.78 6.58 7.31
CA THR A 376 -29.20 6.90 7.47
C THR A 376 -29.41 7.84 8.66
N ALA A 377 -28.76 7.58 9.80
CA ALA A 377 -28.82 8.46 10.96
C ALA A 377 -28.32 9.88 10.63
N THR A 378 -27.15 9.97 9.97
CA THR A 378 -26.61 11.26 9.52
C THR A 378 -27.56 11.95 8.53
N ALA A 379 -28.13 11.21 7.58
CA ALA A 379 -29.08 11.78 6.61
C ALA A 379 -30.32 12.35 7.30
N ALA A 380 -30.94 11.58 8.21
CA ALA A 380 -32.11 12.02 8.96
C ALA A 380 -31.87 13.35 9.68
N GLN A 381 -30.72 13.49 10.31
CA GLN A 381 -30.33 14.67 11.06
C GLN A 381 -29.95 15.85 10.16
N VAL A 382 -29.14 15.61 9.13
CA VAL A 382 -28.68 16.68 8.20
C VAL A 382 -29.82 17.23 7.36
N PHE A 383 -30.77 16.38 6.95
CA PHE A 383 -31.94 16.78 6.16
C PHE A 383 -33.23 17.07 6.98
N HIS A 384 -33.15 16.90 8.32
CA HIS A 384 -34.27 17.12 9.24
C HIS A 384 -35.52 16.31 8.88
N VAL A 385 -35.34 15.01 8.58
CA VAL A 385 -36.42 14.08 8.27
C VAL A 385 -36.42 12.90 9.23
N ASP A 386 -37.51 12.18 9.35
CA ASP A 386 -37.55 10.92 10.09
C ASP A 386 -36.61 9.89 9.42
N PRO A 387 -35.90 9.04 10.17
CA PRO A 387 -35.08 7.96 9.59
C PRO A 387 -35.83 7.06 8.58
N ALA A 388 -37.14 6.88 8.77
CA ALA A 388 -38.01 6.13 7.84
C ALA A 388 -38.20 6.84 6.50
N ASP A 389 -38.08 8.15 6.45
CA ASP A 389 -38.28 8.98 5.27
C ASP A 389 -36.98 9.29 4.53
N VAL A 390 -35.82 8.76 5.01
CA VAL A 390 -34.54 8.94 4.36
C VAL A 390 -34.53 8.24 3.01
N THR A 391 -34.48 9.03 1.94
CA THR A 391 -34.36 8.50 0.58
C THR A 391 -32.96 7.94 0.31
N HIS A 392 -32.83 7.07 -0.70
CA HIS A 392 -31.56 6.53 -1.14
C HIS A 392 -30.56 7.64 -1.51
N GLU A 393 -31.04 8.72 -2.13
CA GLU A 393 -30.21 9.87 -2.50
C GLU A 393 -29.71 10.66 -1.27
N MET A 394 -30.56 10.89 -0.28
CA MET A 394 -30.14 11.52 0.99
C MET A 394 -29.08 10.68 1.69
N ARG A 395 -29.28 9.36 1.75
CA ARG A 395 -28.32 8.44 2.34
C ARG A 395 -26.99 8.44 1.56
N ARG A 396 -27.03 8.49 0.23
CA ARG A 396 -25.83 8.60 -0.62
C ARG A 396 -25.04 9.88 -0.34
N ARG A 397 -25.73 11.02 -0.24
CA ARG A 397 -25.13 12.33 0.11
C ARG A 397 -24.54 12.30 1.52
N ALA A 398 -25.26 11.81 2.50
CA ALA A 398 -24.77 11.67 3.87
C ALA A 398 -23.54 10.75 3.95
N LYS A 399 -23.49 9.67 3.15
CA LYS A 399 -22.30 8.82 3.03
C LYS A 399 -21.09 9.61 2.54
N ALA A 400 -21.26 10.44 1.51
CA ALA A 400 -20.18 11.29 1.00
C ALA A 400 -19.72 12.32 2.04
N VAL A 401 -20.63 12.91 2.80
CA VAL A 401 -20.31 13.83 3.92
C VAL A 401 -19.52 13.08 5.00
N ASN A 402 -20.02 11.93 5.48
CA ASN A 402 -19.37 11.14 6.52
C ASN A 402 -17.90 10.79 6.16
N PHE A 403 -17.67 10.25 4.95
CA PHE A 403 -16.32 9.93 4.50
C PHE A 403 -15.50 11.18 4.21
N GLY A 404 -16.11 12.18 3.58
CA GLY A 404 -15.42 13.44 3.27
C GLY A 404 -14.85 14.12 4.51
N ILE A 405 -15.61 14.13 5.61
CA ILE A 405 -15.18 14.73 6.89
C ILE A 405 -13.95 13.99 7.45
N VAL A 406 -13.95 12.65 7.47
CA VAL A 406 -12.80 11.85 7.92
C VAL A 406 -11.53 12.19 7.12
N TYR A 407 -11.69 12.49 5.82
CA TYR A 407 -10.58 12.84 4.94
C TYR A 407 -10.29 14.35 4.85
N GLY A 408 -10.96 15.19 5.65
CA GLY A 408 -10.77 16.63 5.66
C GLY A 408 -11.17 17.32 4.35
N ILE A 409 -12.28 16.88 3.74
CA ILE A 409 -12.78 17.42 2.48
C ILE A 409 -13.16 18.89 2.61
N SER A 410 -12.90 19.70 1.57
CA SER A 410 -13.40 21.05 1.49
C SER A 410 -14.87 21.09 1.01
N ALA A 411 -15.62 22.15 1.36
CA ALA A 411 -16.96 22.35 0.84
C ALA A 411 -17.01 22.38 -0.70
N PHE A 412 -15.95 22.92 -1.34
CA PHE A 412 -15.82 22.88 -2.79
C PHE A 412 -15.71 21.45 -3.34
N SER A 413 -14.83 20.64 -2.78
CA SER A 413 -14.67 19.25 -3.24
C SER A 413 -15.94 18.43 -2.97
N LEU A 414 -16.55 18.60 -1.80
CA LEU A 414 -17.81 17.93 -1.46
C LEU A 414 -18.94 18.31 -2.45
N SER A 415 -19.03 19.60 -2.83
CA SER A 415 -20.04 20.05 -3.80
C SER A 415 -19.93 19.35 -5.16
N GLN A 416 -18.70 19.11 -5.60
CA GLN A 416 -18.44 18.35 -6.84
C GLN A 416 -18.82 16.87 -6.70
N ASP A 417 -18.51 16.26 -5.55
CA ASP A 417 -18.75 14.83 -5.32
C ASP A 417 -20.24 14.47 -5.25
N ILE A 418 -21.06 15.38 -4.70
CA ILE A 418 -22.51 15.13 -4.53
C ILE A 418 -23.39 15.94 -5.49
N GLY A 419 -22.79 16.72 -6.39
CA GLY A 419 -23.53 17.45 -7.44
C GLY A 419 -24.44 18.57 -6.90
N VAL A 420 -23.97 19.34 -5.91
CA VAL A 420 -24.71 20.48 -5.31
C VAL A 420 -23.86 21.76 -5.39
N THR A 421 -24.45 22.88 -5.01
CA THR A 421 -23.70 24.14 -4.89
C THR A 421 -22.73 24.11 -3.69
N VAL A 422 -21.69 24.93 -3.74
CA VAL A 422 -20.74 25.07 -2.62
C VAL A 422 -21.43 25.55 -1.34
N ALA A 423 -22.46 26.39 -1.47
CA ALA A 423 -23.24 26.87 -0.34
C ALA A 423 -24.03 25.73 0.34
N GLU A 424 -24.68 24.86 -0.45
CA GLU A 424 -25.38 23.67 0.06
C GLU A 424 -24.41 22.69 0.70
N ALA A 425 -23.25 22.40 0.05
CA ALA A 425 -22.24 21.53 0.63
C ALA A 425 -21.73 22.06 1.98
N LYS A 426 -21.53 23.38 2.09
CA LYS A 426 -21.16 24.03 3.36
C LYS A 426 -22.25 23.86 4.41
N ALA A 427 -23.52 24.08 4.04
CA ALA A 427 -24.66 23.87 4.95
C ALA A 427 -24.74 22.43 5.46
N TYR A 428 -24.50 21.43 4.59
CA TYR A 428 -24.43 20.01 5.01
C TYR A 428 -23.30 19.75 6.00
N MET A 429 -22.12 20.32 5.78
CA MET A 429 -21.00 20.19 6.72
C MET A 429 -21.32 20.86 8.07
N GLU A 430 -21.92 22.04 8.06
CA GLU A 430 -22.34 22.75 9.29
C GLU A 430 -23.40 21.95 10.06
N ALA A 431 -24.40 21.40 9.39
CA ALA A 431 -25.42 20.53 9.99
C ALA A 431 -24.78 19.26 10.59
N TYR A 432 -23.85 18.64 9.88
CA TYR A 432 -23.10 17.49 10.39
C TYR A 432 -22.36 17.82 11.69
N PHE A 433 -21.64 18.93 11.75
CA PHE A 433 -20.91 19.36 12.94
C PHE A 433 -21.81 19.82 14.08
N ALA A 434 -23.00 20.35 13.77
CA ALA A 434 -24.01 20.63 14.79
C ALA A 434 -24.56 19.34 15.41
N THR A 435 -24.69 18.29 14.61
CA THR A 435 -25.11 16.97 15.03
C THR A 435 -24.02 16.23 15.84
N PHE A 436 -22.78 16.35 15.41
CA PHE A 436 -21.61 15.66 16.00
C PHE A 436 -20.58 16.67 16.50
N PRO A 437 -20.86 17.42 17.57
CA PRO A 437 -19.98 18.49 18.06
C PRO A 437 -18.66 17.94 18.61
N GLY A 438 -18.62 16.69 19.10
CA GLY A 438 -17.39 16.01 19.54
C GLY A 438 -16.43 15.78 18.40
N VAL A 439 -16.97 15.45 17.20
CA VAL A 439 -16.15 15.31 15.98
C VAL A 439 -15.51 16.65 15.60
N ARG A 440 -16.28 17.75 15.64
CA ARG A 440 -15.73 19.09 15.37
C ARG A 440 -14.60 19.45 16.32
N LYS A 441 -14.84 19.26 17.63
CA LYS A 441 -13.83 19.53 18.65
C LYS A 441 -12.56 18.70 18.40
N TYR A 442 -12.71 17.40 18.15
CA TYR A 442 -11.57 16.52 17.82
C TYR A 442 -10.76 17.04 16.62
N MET A 443 -11.44 17.44 15.55
CA MET A 443 -10.76 17.96 14.34
C MET A 443 -9.95 19.22 14.63
N ASP A 444 -10.53 20.16 15.39
CA ASP A 444 -9.84 21.38 15.77
C ASP A 444 -8.65 21.10 16.71
N ASP A 445 -8.83 20.22 17.68
CA ASP A 445 -7.81 19.83 18.68
C ASP A 445 -6.63 19.08 18.02
N VAL A 446 -6.88 18.11 17.11
CA VAL A 446 -5.81 17.34 16.49
C VAL A 446 -4.95 18.20 15.58
N VAL A 447 -5.57 19.16 14.84
CA VAL A 447 -4.81 20.10 13.99
C VAL A 447 -3.99 21.06 14.87
N ALA A 448 -4.55 21.56 15.98
CA ALA A 448 -3.83 22.42 16.92
C ALA A 448 -2.63 21.68 17.52
N LYS A 449 -2.84 20.45 18.02
CA LYS A 449 -1.78 19.58 18.57
C LYS A 449 -0.70 19.30 17.53
N ALA A 450 -1.09 18.98 16.28
CA ALA A 450 -0.15 18.73 15.20
C ALA A 450 0.71 19.95 14.84
N ARG A 451 0.14 21.16 14.89
CA ARG A 451 0.91 22.42 14.68
C ARG A 451 1.93 22.67 15.80
N GLU A 452 1.59 22.34 17.03
CA GLU A 452 2.48 22.48 18.18
C GLU A 452 3.63 21.49 18.13
N GLN A 453 3.31 20.18 18.11
CA GLN A 453 4.29 19.11 18.24
C GLN A 453 4.98 18.72 16.91
N GLY A 454 4.37 19.00 15.76
CA GLY A 454 4.93 18.71 14.43
C GLY A 454 4.64 17.32 13.90
N TYR A 455 3.81 16.53 14.56
CA TYR A 455 3.42 15.17 14.16
C TYR A 455 2.01 14.83 14.62
N VAL A 456 1.48 13.72 14.12
CA VAL A 456 0.28 13.03 14.62
C VAL A 456 0.57 11.56 14.88
N GLU A 457 -0.27 10.94 15.68
CA GLU A 457 -0.14 9.53 16.07
C GLU A 457 -1.50 8.81 16.08
N THR A 458 -1.45 7.51 15.90
CA THR A 458 -2.60 6.60 16.04
C THR A 458 -2.83 6.20 17.51
N LEU A 459 -3.91 5.43 17.78
CA LEU A 459 -4.11 4.82 19.10
C LEU A 459 -3.03 3.80 19.48
N PHE A 460 -2.30 3.27 18.52
CA PHE A 460 -1.18 2.34 18.71
C PHE A 460 0.17 3.03 18.57
N HIS A 461 0.22 4.37 18.76
CA HIS A 461 1.42 5.20 18.72
C HIS A 461 2.12 5.28 17.36
N ARG A 462 1.60 4.66 16.27
CA ARG A 462 2.15 4.89 14.94
C ARG A 462 2.21 6.38 14.64
N ARG A 463 3.41 6.88 14.40
CA ARG A 463 3.68 8.30 14.26
C ARG A 463 3.87 8.70 12.80
N ARG A 464 3.41 9.89 12.45
CA ARG A 464 3.72 10.56 11.20
C ARG A 464 4.11 12.00 11.43
N ASP A 465 5.34 12.36 11.08
CA ASP A 465 5.82 13.73 11.11
C ASP A 465 5.15 14.57 10.01
N LEU A 466 4.84 15.83 10.30
CA LEU A 466 4.08 16.73 9.44
C LEU A 466 4.81 18.08 9.26
N PRO A 467 5.97 18.11 8.58
CA PRO A 467 6.68 19.36 8.33
C PRO A 467 5.83 20.35 7.52
N GLU A 468 4.90 19.87 6.69
CA GLU A 468 4.01 20.64 5.85
C GLU A 468 3.06 21.55 6.65
N ILE A 469 2.67 21.15 7.86
CA ILE A 469 1.66 21.88 8.67
C ILE A 469 2.15 23.27 9.10
N LYS A 470 3.47 23.47 9.14
CA LYS A 470 4.12 24.74 9.46
C LYS A 470 4.52 25.55 8.22
N SER A 471 4.18 25.09 7.01
CA SER A 471 4.55 25.73 5.76
C SER A 471 3.85 27.09 5.60
N SER A 472 4.57 28.08 5.08
CA SER A 472 3.99 29.35 4.66
C SER A 472 3.11 29.23 3.41
N ASN A 473 3.35 28.19 2.59
CA ASN A 473 2.53 27.90 1.42
C ASN A 473 1.17 27.33 1.86
N PHE A 474 0.09 28.02 1.47
CA PHE A 474 -1.27 27.62 1.83
C PHE A 474 -1.62 26.17 1.41
N ASN A 475 -1.25 25.77 0.19
CA ASN A 475 -1.59 24.43 -0.31
C ASN A 475 -0.86 23.33 0.47
N MET A 476 0.42 23.55 0.80
CA MET A 476 1.21 22.62 1.61
C MET A 476 0.66 22.54 3.03
N ARG A 477 0.36 23.68 3.65
CA ARG A 477 -0.23 23.71 4.99
C ARG A 477 -1.60 23.02 5.04
N SER A 478 -2.47 23.30 4.07
CA SER A 478 -3.78 22.66 3.97
C SER A 478 -3.67 21.16 3.71
N PHE A 479 -2.64 20.71 2.98
CA PHE A 479 -2.33 19.28 2.86
C PHE A 479 -1.94 18.69 4.21
N GLY A 480 -1.03 19.32 4.96
CA GLY A 480 -0.64 18.88 6.30
C GLY A 480 -1.83 18.78 7.28
N GLU A 481 -2.75 19.75 7.23
CA GLU A 481 -3.98 19.72 8.04
C GLU A 481 -4.88 18.53 7.71
N ARG A 482 -5.09 18.23 6.41
CA ARG A 482 -5.86 17.02 5.99
C ARG A 482 -5.19 15.73 6.43
N VAL A 483 -3.88 15.67 6.34
CA VAL A 483 -3.13 14.50 6.84
C VAL A 483 -3.28 14.36 8.36
N ALA A 484 -3.24 15.48 9.09
CA ALA A 484 -3.44 15.48 10.54
C ALA A 484 -4.81 14.94 10.96
N LEU A 485 -5.85 15.22 10.18
CA LEU A 485 -7.20 14.72 10.41
C LEU A 485 -7.34 13.22 10.09
N ASN A 486 -6.78 12.80 8.97
CA ASN A 486 -6.98 11.46 8.43
C ASN A 486 -6.10 10.39 9.11
N MET A 487 -4.81 10.70 9.32
CA MET A 487 -3.81 9.70 9.72
C MET A 487 -4.12 9.00 11.06
N PRO A 488 -4.59 9.67 12.13
CA PRO A 488 -4.91 8.97 13.37
C PRO A 488 -6.02 7.95 13.22
N ILE A 489 -7.01 8.22 12.35
CA ILE A 489 -8.15 7.33 12.10
C ILE A 489 -7.75 6.20 11.16
N GLN A 490 -7.22 6.54 9.99
CA GLN A 490 -6.85 5.55 8.98
C GLN A 490 -5.71 4.65 9.44
N GLY A 491 -4.71 5.21 10.11
CA GLY A 491 -3.58 4.43 10.60
C GLY A 491 -3.90 3.59 11.86
N THR A 492 -4.96 3.92 12.60
CA THR A 492 -5.48 3.05 13.67
C THR A 492 -6.29 1.90 13.08
N ALA A 493 -6.96 2.12 11.95
CA ALA A 493 -7.70 1.08 11.24
C ALA A 493 -6.80 0.10 10.48
N ALA A 494 -5.58 0.53 10.11
CA ALA A 494 -4.61 -0.28 9.38
C ALA A 494 -3.94 -1.29 10.29
#